data_0d1d709d472230518260923b92946f89
#
_entry.id   0d1d709d472230518260923b92946f89
#
_cell.length_a   1.000
_cell.length_b   1.000
_cell.length_c   1.000
_cell.angle_alpha   90.00
_cell.angle_beta   90.00
_cell.angle_gamma   90.00
#
_symmetry.space_group_name_H-M   'P 1'
#
loop_
_entity.id
_entity.type
_entity.pdbx_description
1 polymer ?
#
loop_
_entity_poly.entity_id
_entity_poly.type
_entity_poly.pdbx_seq_one_letter_code
_entity_poly.pdbx_strand_id
1 'polypeptide(L)'
;MTKLNKDPSLTYEQKLDRLGEVAVRVGLGLQPGQELVMTASLDALPLVRRITEHAYKAGASLVTTLFSDEEATLMRYRHAPDGSFDVASGWLYDGMASAFRNGAARLAIAGENPSLLAGQDPDKVSRANRARSKAYMPALELIAGFDINWTIASFASPAWAKAVFPNETEEVAVAKLWDAIFAASRVDLVDPVAAWGEHNKALHARTKLLNDKRYSALRFVGPGTDLTVGLADDHEWEGGASTAKNGIVCNPNIPSEEVFTTPHKNRVSGHVTSTKPLSYQGTLIEDISVRFEEGRIVDATARKGSDVLSKVLDTDEGARRLGEVALVPDSSPISASGLLFYNTLFDENAACHIALGQAYAKCIRGGDTMSQEDLAARGANKSLIHIDWMIGSRHIDIDGIGQDGAVEPIMRQGEWA
;
A
#
# COMPACT_ATOMS: atom_id res chain seq x y z
N MET A 1 -4.59 22.30 13.09
CA MET A 1 -3.47 21.35 13.08
C MET A 1 -2.28 21.93 13.82
N THR A 2 -1.82 21.30 14.88
CA THR A 2 -0.59 21.69 15.58
C THR A 2 0.56 21.51 14.57
N LYS A 3 1.32 22.57 14.29
CA LYS A 3 2.52 22.44 13.46
C LYS A 3 3.46 21.47 14.16
N LEU A 4 3.55 20.25 13.65
CA LEU A 4 4.55 19.28 14.10
C LEU A 4 5.93 19.84 13.78
N ASN A 5 6.69 20.18 14.82
CA ASN A 5 7.99 20.82 14.67
C ASN A 5 9.00 19.78 14.18
N LYS A 6 9.58 20.05 12.99
CA LYS A 6 10.75 19.30 12.52
C LYS A 6 11.95 19.61 13.45
N ASP A 7 12.79 18.60 13.61
CA ASP A 7 14.07 18.75 14.28
C ASP A 7 15.20 18.86 13.23
N PRO A 8 15.62 20.08 12.89
CA PRO A 8 16.63 20.29 11.84
C PRO A 8 18.05 19.86 12.29
N SER A 9 18.25 19.51 13.55
CA SER A 9 19.56 19.10 14.08
C SER A 9 19.89 17.63 13.83
N LEU A 10 18.92 16.84 13.37
CA LEU A 10 19.07 15.39 13.20
C LEU A 10 20.05 15.04 12.06
N THR A 11 21.01 14.21 12.38
CA THR A 11 21.88 13.56 11.41
C THR A 11 21.12 12.43 10.67
N TYR A 12 21.65 11.99 9.53
CA TYR A 12 21.14 10.83 8.80
C TYR A 12 21.02 9.59 9.70
N GLU A 13 22.07 9.29 10.47
CA GLU A 13 22.09 8.12 11.38
C GLU A 13 21.01 8.19 12.46
N GLN A 14 20.74 9.40 12.99
CA GLN A 14 19.66 9.59 13.96
C GLN A 14 18.28 9.42 13.33
N LYS A 15 18.07 9.91 12.10
CA LYS A 15 16.82 9.69 11.37
C LYS A 15 16.61 8.21 11.05
N LEU A 16 17.67 7.51 10.64
CA LEU A 16 17.63 6.06 10.37
C LEU A 16 17.32 5.26 11.63
N ASP A 17 17.90 5.63 12.78
CA ASP A 17 17.60 5.02 14.06
C ASP A 17 16.13 5.21 14.48
N ARG A 18 15.61 6.45 14.34
CA ARG A 18 14.20 6.77 14.56
C ARG A 18 13.26 6.01 13.64
N LEU A 19 13.65 5.76 12.38
CA LEU A 19 12.85 4.93 11.47
C LEU A 19 12.77 3.48 11.98
N GLY A 20 13.89 2.95 12.50
CA GLY A 20 13.93 1.65 13.17
C GLY A 20 12.99 1.61 14.40
N GLU A 21 13.02 2.64 15.24
CA GLU A 21 12.12 2.77 16.38
C GLU A 21 10.64 2.83 15.95
N VAL A 22 10.31 3.66 14.98
CA VAL A 22 8.93 3.79 14.46
C VAL A 22 8.45 2.46 13.88
N ALA A 23 9.27 1.77 13.09
CA ALA A 23 8.90 0.47 12.52
C ALA A 23 8.57 -0.57 13.60
N VAL A 24 9.31 -0.58 14.72
CA VAL A 24 9.09 -1.53 15.82
C VAL A 24 7.93 -1.12 16.74
N ARG A 25 7.91 0.13 17.21
CA ARG A 25 6.96 0.59 18.22
C ARG A 25 5.61 0.98 17.67
N VAL A 26 5.59 1.56 16.47
CA VAL A 26 4.37 2.03 15.79
C VAL A 26 3.95 1.02 14.72
N GLY A 27 4.87 0.70 13.82
CA GLY A 27 4.61 -0.24 12.72
C GLY A 27 4.13 -1.58 13.25
N LEU A 28 4.95 -2.26 14.04
CA LEU A 28 4.64 -3.58 14.57
C LEU A 28 3.83 -3.57 15.87
N GLY A 29 4.02 -2.56 16.74
CA GLY A 29 3.55 -2.65 18.11
C GLY A 29 4.16 -3.86 18.85
N LEU A 30 5.41 -4.21 18.53
CA LEU A 30 6.07 -5.45 18.97
C LEU A 30 5.98 -5.64 20.48
N GLN A 31 5.61 -6.86 20.90
CA GLN A 31 5.43 -7.19 22.31
C GLN A 31 6.62 -7.94 22.91
N PRO A 32 6.90 -7.79 24.22
CA PRO A 32 7.91 -8.59 24.90
C PRO A 32 7.66 -10.09 24.73
N GLY A 33 8.73 -10.85 24.44
CA GLY A 33 8.67 -12.30 24.19
C GLY A 33 8.22 -12.69 22.78
N GLN A 34 7.78 -11.75 21.94
CA GLN A 34 7.36 -12.02 20.57
C GLN A 34 8.59 -12.24 19.66
N GLU A 35 8.49 -13.17 18.72
CA GLU A 35 9.45 -13.31 17.62
C GLU A 35 9.15 -12.31 16.49
N LEU A 36 10.20 -11.90 15.78
CA LEU A 36 10.09 -11.08 14.56
C LEU A 36 10.70 -11.81 13.37
N VAL A 37 9.91 -12.00 12.33
CA VAL A 37 10.40 -12.42 11.01
C VAL A 37 10.45 -11.19 10.09
N MET A 38 11.65 -10.90 9.59
CA MET A 38 11.91 -9.75 8.74
C MET A 38 12.39 -10.19 7.35
N THR A 39 11.90 -9.52 6.30
CA THR A 39 12.39 -9.68 4.92
C THR A 39 12.99 -8.37 4.43
N ALA A 40 14.15 -8.43 3.79
CA ALA A 40 14.86 -7.24 3.32
C ALA A 40 15.79 -7.56 2.15
N SER A 41 16.14 -6.58 1.32
CA SER A 41 17.29 -6.69 0.44
C SER A 41 18.61 -6.53 1.25
N LEU A 42 19.71 -7.02 0.71
CA LEU A 42 21.05 -6.84 1.33
C LEU A 42 21.41 -5.35 1.50
N ASP A 43 20.98 -4.49 0.58
CA ASP A 43 21.23 -3.06 0.65
C ASP A 43 20.57 -2.40 1.86
N ALA A 44 19.47 -2.97 2.36
CA ALA A 44 18.76 -2.47 3.54
C ALA A 44 19.46 -2.79 4.88
N LEU A 45 20.62 -3.46 4.86
CA LEU A 45 21.32 -3.89 6.07
C LEU A 45 21.51 -2.81 7.15
N PRO A 46 21.79 -1.53 6.83
CA PRO A 46 21.86 -0.48 7.84
C PRO A 46 20.56 -0.29 8.62
N LEU A 47 19.41 -0.29 7.93
CA LEU A 47 18.09 -0.18 8.56
C LEU A 47 17.72 -1.47 9.32
N VAL A 48 18.02 -2.64 8.75
CA VAL A 48 17.80 -3.95 9.42
C VAL A 48 18.47 -3.98 10.79
N ARG A 49 19.70 -3.48 10.91
CA ARG A 49 20.44 -3.42 12.19
C ARG A 49 19.75 -2.52 13.20
N ARG A 50 19.23 -1.36 12.81
CA ARG A 50 18.47 -0.45 13.69
C ARG A 50 17.17 -1.09 14.16
N ILE A 51 16.40 -1.67 13.23
CA ILE A 51 15.17 -2.39 13.58
C ILE A 51 15.45 -3.55 14.53
N THR A 52 16.50 -4.34 14.29
CA THR A 52 16.90 -5.46 15.16
C THR A 52 17.24 -4.98 16.57
N GLU A 53 17.98 -3.89 16.69
CA GLU A 53 18.32 -3.28 18.00
C GLU A 53 17.06 -2.83 18.74
N HIS A 54 16.16 -2.09 18.06
CA HIS A 54 14.90 -1.64 18.66
C HIS A 54 13.96 -2.81 18.99
N ALA A 55 13.93 -3.87 18.19
CA ALA A 55 13.14 -5.07 18.47
C ALA A 55 13.60 -5.75 19.76
N TYR A 56 14.91 -5.94 19.95
CA TYR A 56 15.44 -6.50 21.21
C TYR A 56 15.24 -5.54 22.39
N LYS A 57 15.36 -4.22 22.22
CA LYS A 57 15.02 -3.24 23.25
C LYS A 57 13.54 -3.29 23.64
N ALA A 58 12.66 -3.63 22.69
CA ALA A 58 11.23 -3.84 22.94
C ALA A 58 10.94 -5.22 23.59
N GLY A 59 11.95 -6.09 23.73
CA GLY A 59 11.84 -7.39 24.38
C GLY A 59 11.57 -8.56 23.44
N ALA A 60 11.85 -8.42 22.14
CA ALA A 60 11.76 -9.55 21.20
C ALA A 60 12.54 -10.76 21.71
N SER A 61 11.96 -11.96 21.57
CA SER A 61 12.63 -13.22 21.93
C SER A 61 13.65 -13.64 20.88
N LEU A 62 13.35 -13.39 19.60
CA LEU A 62 14.21 -13.71 18.47
C LEU A 62 13.88 -12.79 17.29
N VAL A 63 14.90 -12.36 16.56
CA VAL A 63 14.76 -11.65 15.28
C VAL A 63 15.41 -12.48 14.18
N THR A 64 14.63 -12.94 13.21
CA THR A 64 15.09 -13.67 12.04
C THR A 64 14.94 -12.80 10.81
N THR A 65 16.05 -12.54 10.09
CA THR A 65 16.02 -11.77 8.84
C THR A 65 16.32 -12.66 7.65
N LEU A 66 15.45 -12.62 6.65
CA LEU A 66 15.58 -13.28 5.38
C LEU A 66 15.99 -12.24 4.34
N PHE A 67 17.22 -12.37 3.83
CA PHE A 67 17.75 -11.44 2.84
C PHE A 67 17.52 -11.92 1.42
N SER A 68 17.25 -10.97 0.52
CA SER A 68 17.29 -11.14 -0.93
C SER A 68 18.41 -10.30 -1.54
N ASP A 69 18.89 -10.76 -2.69
CA ASP A 69 19.91 -10.07 -3.49
C ASP A 69 19.42 -9.95 -4.94
N GLU A 70 19.45 -8.73 -5.48
CA GLU A 70 18.95 -8.43 -6.82
C GLU A 70 19.84 -9.07 -7.90
N GLU A 71 21.16 -9.03 -7.74
CA GLU A 71 22.09 -9.65 -8.68
C GLU A 71 21.94 -11.19 -8.70
N ALA A 72 21.81 -11.82 -7.54
CA ALA A 72 21.53 -13.25 -7.46
C ALA A 72 20.19 -13.60 -8.14
N THR A 73 19.17 -12.74 -8.01
CA THR A 73 17.91 -12.88 -8.74
C THR A 73 18.13 -12.81 -10.25
N LEU A 74 18.88 -11.83 -10.76
CA LEU A 74 19.18 -11.70 -12.18
C LEU A 74 20.03 -12.87 -12.71
N MET A 75 20.97 -13.41 -11.91
CA MET A 75 21.75 -14.61 -12.27
C MET A 75 20.84 -15.81 -12.53
N ARG A 76 19.74 -15.97 -11.78
CA ARG A 76 18.74 -17.01 -12.06
C ARG A 76 18.15 -16.87 -13.47
N TYR A 77 17.76 -15.64 -13.86
CA TYR A 77 17.21 -15.39 -15.20
C TYR A 77 18.21 -15.61 -16.31
N ARG A 78 19.50 -15.33 -16.07
CA ARG A 78 20.58 -15.49 -17.06
C ARG A 78 21.06 -16.92 -17.23
N HIS A 79 21.07 -17.73 -16.16
CA HIS A 79 21.83 -18.97 -16.11
C HIS A 79 21.04 -20.22 -15.69
N ALA A 80 19.87 -20.04 -15.04
CA ALA A 80 19.13 -21.22 -14.57
C ALA A 80 18.45 -21.97 -15.74
N PRO A 81 18.30 -23.29 -15.63
CA PRO A 81 17.55 -24.07 -16.60
C PRO A 81 16.06 -23.64 -16.60
N ASP A 82 15.39 -23.77 -17.74
CA ASP A 82 14.03 -23.26 -17.95
C ASP A 82 13.04 -23.75 -16.87
N GLY A 83 13.05 -25.01 -16.50
CA GLY A 83 12.17 -25.57 -15.45
C GLY A 83 12.40 -24.96 -14.05
N SER A 84 13.49 -24.20 -13.83
CA SER A 84 13.72 -23.48 -12.58
C SER A 84 12.63 -22.43 -12.30
N PHE A 85 12.03 -21.84 -13.33
CA PHE A 85 11.03 -20.79 -13.17
C PHE A 85 9.67 -21.29 -12.66
N ASP A 86 9.45 -22.60 -12.67
CA ASP A 86 8.25 -23.23 -12.10
C ASP A 86 8.44 -23.68 -10.64
N VAL A 87 9.60 -23.37 -10.04
CA VAL A 87 9.96 -23.81 -8.68
C VAL A 87 10.15 -22.61 -7.75
N ALA A 88 9.66 -22.73 -6.52
CA ALA A 88 9.92 -21.81 -5.42
C ALA A 88 10.36 -22.57 -4.17
N SER A 89 11.04 -21.87 -3.24
CA SER A 89 11.52 -22.44 -1.98
C SER A 89 10.37 -22.65 -0.99
N GLY A 90 9.55 -23.69 -1.19
CA GLY A 90 8.39 -24.02 -0.35
C GLY A 90 8.75 -24.06 1.14
N TRP A 91 9.86 -24.73 1.49
CA TRP A 91 10.33 -24.84 2.87
C TRP A 91 10.52 -23.48 3.57
N LEU A 92 10.93 -22.44 2.82
CA LEU A 92 11.10 -21.09 3.36
C LEU A 92 9.76 -20.47 3.76
N TYR A 93 8.78 -20.55 2.88
CA TYR A 93 7.45 -19.98 3.11
C TYR A 93 6.63 -20.80 4.11
N ASP A 94 6.82 -22.13 4.14
CA ASP A 94 6.26 -22.99 5.19
C ASP A 94 6.84 -22.65 6.57
N GLY A 95 8.16 -22.35 6.64
CA GLY A 95 8.82 -21.87 7.84
C GLY A 95 8.26 -20.53 8.31
N MET A 96 8.06 -19.56 7.39
CA MET A 96 7.43 -18.29 7.70
C MET A 96 5.99 -18.49 8.22
N ALA A 97 5.18 -19.28 7.52
CA ALA A 97 3.82 -19.59 7.96
C ALA A 97 3.78 -20.26 9.33
N SER A 98 4.75 -21.15 9.63
CA SER A 98 4.88 -21.77 10.94
C SER A 98 5.19 -20.73 12.03
N ALA A 99 6.15 -19.83 11.79
CA ALA A 99 6.48 -18.76 12.73
C ALA A 99 5.26 -17.85 12.98
N PHE A 100 4.52 -17.49 11.95
CA PHE A 100 3.32 -16.65 12.06
C PHE A 100 2.20 -17.36 12.85
N ARG A 101 1.94 -18.65 12.62
CA ARG A 101 0.99 -19.42 13.43
C ARG A 101 1.38 -19.48 14.90
N ASN A 102 2.67 -19.38 15.21
CA ASN A 102 3.20 -19.32 16.57
C ASN A 102 3.23 -17.90 17.14
N GLY A 103 2.66 -16.91 16.45
CA GLY A 103 2.52 -15.54 16.94
C GLY A 103 3.68 -14.60 16.62
N ALA A 104 4.62 -14.99 15.75
CA ALA A 104 5.68 -14.10 15.30
C ALA A 104 5.10 -12.89 14.53
N ALA A 105 5.65 -11.71 14.80
CA ALA A 105 5.38 -10.49 14.01
C ALA A 105 6.09 -10.57 12.64
N ARG A 106 5.53 -9.87 11.64
CA ARG A 106 6.17 -9.76 10.31
C ARG A 106 6.55 -8.33 9.99
N LEU A 107 7.80 -8.10 9.53
CA LEU A 107 8.22 -6.84 8.94
C LEU A 107 8.80 -7.08 7.54
N ALA A 108 8.37 -6.30 6.55
CA ALA A 108 9.02 -6.26 5.24
C ALA A 108 9.66 -4.89 5.04
N ILE A 109 10.89 -4.88 4.51
CA ILE A 109 11.55 -3.65 4.07
C ILE A 109 11.48 -3.61 2.55
N ALA A 110 10.69 -2.66 2.02
CA ALA A 110 10.54 -2.39 0.61
C ALA A 110 11.55 -1.33 0.16
N GLY A 111 11.89 -1.32 -1.12
CA GLY A 111 12.82 -0.33 -1.70
C GLY A 111 13.72 -0.93 -2.78
N GLU A 112 13.31 -2.07 -3.32
CA GLU A 112 13.99 -2.74 -4.41
C GLU A 112 13.89 -1.93 -5.71
N ASN A 113 14.73 -2.29 -6.68
CA ASN A 113 14.70 -1.73 -8.03
C ASN A 113 13.35 -1.97 -8.71
N PRO A 114 12.52 -0.95 -8.99
CA PRO A 114 11.22 -1.12 -9.61
C PRO A 114 11.29 -1.70 -11.04
N SER A 115 12.46 -1.64 -11.68
CA SER A 115 12.69 -2.10 -13.04
C SER A 115 13.61 -3.33 -13.13
N LEU A 116 13.86 -4.02 -12.02
CA LEU A 116 14.83 -5.12 -11.96
C LEU A 116 14.62 -6.18 -13.06
N LEU A 117 13.39 -6.53 -13.33
CA LEU A 117 13.03 -7.59 -14.28
C LEU A 117 12.56 -7.06 -15.64
N ALA A 118 12.60 -5.75 -15.90
CA ALA A 118 12.08 -5.14 -17.13
C ALA A 118 12.74 -5.67 -18.41
N GLY A 119 14.00 -6.10 -18.32
CA GLY A 119 14.75 -6.68 -19.46
C GLY A 119 14.70 -8.21 -19.54
N GLN A 120 13.94 -8.89 -18.69
CA GLN A 120 13.87 -10.34 -18.64
C GLN A 120 12.70 -10.88 -19.51
N ASP A 121 12.78 -12.17 -19.85
CA ASP A 121 11.71 -12.86 -20.60
C ASP A 121 10.41 -12.83 -19.78
N PRO A 122 9.32 -12.22 -20.30
CA PRO A 122 8.06 -12.06 -19.57
C PRO A 122 7.40 -13.38 -19.18
N ASP A 123 7.56 -14.44 -19.96
CA ASP A 123 7.04 -15.78 -19.63
C ASP A 123 7.74 -16.34 -18.40
N LYS A 124 9.07 -16.29 -18.38
CA LYS A 124 9.87 -16.71 -17.21
C LYS A 124 9.52 -15.92 -15.96
N VAL A 125 9.34 -14.58 -16.09
CA VAL A 125 8.92 -13.71 -14.98
C VAL A 125 7.54 -14.12 -14.45
N SER A 126 6.58 -14.33 -15.33
CA SER A 126 5.22 -14.76 -14.99
C SER A 126 5.21 -16.13 -14.27
N ARG A 127 5.96 -17.12 -14.80
CA ARG A 127 6.08 -18.46 -14.21
C ARG A 127 6.72 -18.40 -12.82
N ALA A 128 7.84 -17.70 -12.66
CA ALA A 128 8.52 -17.53 -11.38
C ALA A 128 7.63 -16.83 -10.34
N ASN A 129 6.90 -15.78 -10.72
CA ASN A 129 5.96 -15.10 -9.84
C ASN A 129 4.82 -16.02 -9.42
N ARG A 130 4.24 -16.79 -10.35
CA ARG A 130 3.18 -17.77 -10.05
C ARG A 130 3.65 -18.85 -9.07
N ALA A 131 4.84 -19.42 -9.31
CA ALA A 131 5.43 -20.43 -8.42
C ALA A 131 5.66 -19.86 -7.01
N ARG A 132 6.21 -18.65 -6.93
CA ARG A 132 6.43 -17.95 -5.65
C ARG A 132 5.10 -17.65 -4.94
N SER A 133 4.13 -17.07 -5.63
CA SER A 133 2.82 -16.73 -5.03
C SER A 133 2.12 -17.96 -4.48
N LYS A 134 2.14 -19.08 -5.22
CA LYS A 134 1.58 -20.36 -4.76
C LYS A 134 2.29 -20.86 -3.49
N ALA A 135 3.61 -20.81 -3.45
CA ALA A 135 4.38 -21.25 -2.28
C ALA A 135 4.18 -20.34 -1.07
N TYR A 136 4.05 -19.02 -1.29
CA TYR A 136 3.86 -18.01 -0.24
C TYR A 136 2.45 -17.97 0.34
N MET A 137 1.45 -18.53 -0.36
CA MET A 137 0.03 -18.43 0.02
C MET A 137 -0.25 -18.75 1.49
N PRO A 138 0.31 -19.83 2.12
CA PRO A 138 0.04 -20.15 3.52
C PRO A 138 0.51 -19.09 4.52
N ALA A 139 1.56 -18.33 4.19
CA ALA A 139 2.03 -17.20 4.99
C ALA A 139 1.23 -15.94 4.70
N LEU A 140 0.89 -15.71 3.41
CA LEU A 140 0.13 -14.55 2.97
C LEU A 140 -1.28 -14.52 3.56
N GLU A 141 -1.95 -15.67 3.67
CA GLU A 141 -3.27 -15.77 4.29
C GLU A 141 -3.28 -15.28 5.74
N LEU A 142 -2.24 -15.57 6.53
CA LEU A 142 -2.11 -15.10 7.91
C LEU A 142 -1.86 -13.58 7.99
N ILE A 143 -1.13 -13.03 7.03
CA ILE A 143 -0.86 -11.59 6.92
C ILE A 143 -2.13 -10.85 6.48
N ALA A 144 -2.72 -11.26 5.36
CA ALA A 144 -3.91 -10.64 4.78
C ALA A 144 -5.15 -10.81 5.66
N GLY A 145 -5.25 -11.97 6.36
CA GLY A 145 -6.30 -12.23 7.35
C GLY A 145 -6.11 -11.48 8.66
N PHE A 146 -5.03 -10.68 8.78
CA PHE A 146 -4.69 -9.93 9.99
C PHE A 146 -4.57 -10.82 11.24
N ASP A 147 -4.12 -12.06 11.06
CA ASP A 147 -3.93 -13.01 12.18
C ASP A 147 -2.76 -12.61 13.08
N ILE A 148 -1.80 -11.89 12.51
CA ILE A 148 -0.59 -11.38 13.17
C ILE A 148 -0.45 -9.87 12.97
N ASN A 149 0.28 -9.22 13.88
CA ASN A 149 0.74 -7.84 13.68
C ASN A 149 1.88 -7.80 12.65
N TRP A 150 1.77 -6.87 11.71
CA TRP A 150 2.75 -6.73 10.64
C TRP A 150 2.89 -5.29 10.17
N THR A 151 4.02 -4.99 9.54
CA THR A 151 4.27 -3.69 8.92
C THR A 151 5.17 -3.80 7.71
N ILE A 152 5.06 -2.81 6.82
CA ILE A 152 6.01 -2.54 5.75
C ILE A 152 6.67 -1.20 6.04
N ALA A 153 8.00 -1.16 6.02
CA ALA A 153 8.78 0.07 6.03
C ALA A 153 9.63 0.13 4.76
N SER A 154 10.23 1.28 4.47
CA SER A 154 10.98 1.45 3.24
C SER A 154 12.44 1.88 3.46
N PHE A 155 13.25 1.55 2.48
CA PHE A 155 14.67 1.83 2.42
C PHE A 155 15.01 2.38 1.03
N ALA A 156 15.88 3.41 0.96
CA ALA A 156 16.29 4.00 -0.31
C ALA A 156 17.44 3.20 -0.95
N SER A 157 17.13 2.28 -1.86
CA SER A 157 18.17 1.66 -2.68
C SER A 157 18.68 2.62 -3.76
N PRO A 158 19.93 2.48 -4.23
CA PRO A 158 20.47 3.29 -5.32
C PRO A 158 19.62 3.20 -6.60
N ALA A 159 19.18 1.99 -6.95
CA ALA A 159 18.38 1.77 -8.15
C ALA A 159 17.00 2.45 -8.07
N TRP A 160 16.32 2.33 -6.94
CA TRP A 160 15.05 3.03 -6.72
C TRP A 160 15.25 4.54 -6.70
N ALA A 161 16.28 5.04 -6.02
CA ALA A 161 16.60 6.47 -5.98
C ALA A 161 16.85 7.04 -7.38
N LYS A 162 17.56 6.31 -8.25
CA LYS A 162 17.78 6.70 -9.65
C LYS A 162 16.52 6.67 -10.50
N ALA A 163 15.56 5.79 -10.20
CA ALA A 163 14.24 5.80 -10.85
C ALA A 163 13.45 7.07 -10.48
N VAL A 164 13.48 7.48 -9.20
CA VAL A 164 12.78 8.69 -8.71
C VAL A 164 13.50 9.97 -9.14
N PHE A 165 14.83 9.99 -9.13
CA PHE A 165 15.68 11.15 -9.46
C PHE A 165 16.66 10.85 -10.61
N PRO A 166 16.16 10.63 -11.84
CA PRO A 166 17.00 10.15 -12.96
C PRO A 166 18.12 11.12 -13.37
N ASN A 167 17.95 12.41 -13.11
CA ASN A 167 18.90 13.46 -13.50
C ASN A 167 19.97 13.78 -12.45
N GLU A 168 19.87 13.18 -11.25
CA GLU A 168 20.84 13.41 -10.16
C GLU A 168 21.98 12.38 -10.20
N THR A 169 23.12 12.67 -9.55
CA THR A 169 24.10 11.61 -9.27
C THR A 169 23.48 10.58 -8.30
N GLU A 170 24.06 9.39 -8.24
CA GLU A 170 23.53 8.32 -7.39
C GLU A 170 23.47 8.74 -5.92
N GLU A 171 24.57 9.34 -5.41
CA GLU A 171 24.66 9.78 -4.03
C GLU A 171 23.60 10.85 -3.70
N VAL A 172 23.38 11.79 -4.61
CA VAL A 172 22.38 12.86 -4.44
C VAL A 172 20.97 12.28 -4.52
N ALA A 173 20.73 11.36 -5.46
CA ALA A 173 19.44 10.70 -5.60
C ALA A 173 19.07 9.91 -4.33
N VAL A 174 20.02 9.11 -3.79
CA VAL A 174 19.83 8.34 -2.56
C VAL A 174 19.57 9.26 -1.37
N ALA A 175 20.32 10.36 -1.23
CA ALA A 175 20.10 11.31 -0.14
C ALA A 175 18.71 11.96 -0.22
N LYS A 176 18.28 12.40 -1.42
CA LYS A 176 16.94 12.96 -1.63
C LYS A 176 15.82 11.97 -1.36
N LEU A 177 15.99 10.72 -1.77
CA LEU A 177 14.98 9.67 -1.51
C LEU A 177 14.88 9.39 -0.01
N TRP A 178 16.01 9.31 0.71
CA TRP A 178 15.99 9.19 2.17
C TRP A 178 15.27 10.35 2.83
N ASP A 179 15.52 11.59 2.43
CA ASP A 179 14.82 12.75 2.99
C ASP A 179 13.31 12.66 2.78
N ALA A 180 12.87 12.19 1.61
CA ALA A 180 11.46 11.96 1.31
C ALA A 180 10.85 10.83 2.18
N ILE A 181 11.56 9.69 2.35
CA ILE A 181 11.15 8.58 3.22
C ILE A 181 11.06 9.05 4.67
N PHE A 182 12.06 9.78 5.16
CA PHE A 182 12.06 10.28 6.54
C PHE A 182 10.91 11.24 6.81
N ALA A 183 10.63 12.15 5.87
CA ALA A 183 9.52 13.09 5.99
C ALA A 183 8.16 12.36 5.99
N ALA A 184 7.95 11.43 5.05
CA ALA A 184 6.73 10.65 4.96
C ALA A 184 6.52 9.77 6.20
N SER A 185 7.60 9.19 6.74
CA SER A 185 7.57 8.36 7.96
C SER A 185 7.57 9.18 9.26
N ARG A 186 7.56 10.52 9.20
CA ARG A 186 7.52 11.45 10.34
C ARG A 186 8.74 11.38 11.28
N VAL A 187 9.84 10.76 10.85
CA VAL A 187 11.03 10.57 11.70
C VAL A 187 11.90 11.82 11.82
N ASP A 188 11.66 12.82 11.00
CA ASP A 188 12.28 14.14 11.07
C ASP A 188 11.62 15.08 12.11
N LEU A 189 10.56 14.62 12.79
CA LEU A 189 9.87 15.36 13.84
C LEU A 189 10.55 15.16 15.20
N VAL A 190 10.29 16.06 16.15
CA VAL A 190 10.88 16.03 17.50
C VAL A 190 10.59 14.71 18.22
N ASP A 191 9.35 14.22 18.15
CA ASP A 191 8.92 12.92 18.69
C ASP A 191 8.10 12.17 17.63
N PRO A 192 8.72 11.27 16.86
CA PRO A 192 8.04 10.56 15.80
C PRO A 192 6.97 9.58 16.31
N VAL A 193 7.16 8.96 17.46
CA VAL A 193 6.18 8.02 18.03
C VAL A 193 4.92 8.75 18.46
N ALA A 194 5.07 9.89 19.16
CA ALA A 194 3.93 10.74 19.51
C ALA A 194 3.24 11.31 18.26
N ALA A 195 4.01 11.70 17.24
CA ALA A 195 3.47 12.20 15.97
C ALA A 195 2.62 11.15 15.25
N TRP A 196 3.04 9.90 15.22
CA TRP A 196 2.24 8.78 14.71
C TRP A 196 1.00 8.53 15.57
N GLY A 197 1.10 8.66 16.89
CA GLY A 197 -0.07 8.58 17.77
C GLY A 197 -1.15 9.60 17.44
N GLU A 198 -0.77 10.86 17.22
CA GLU A 198 -1.70 11.92 16.82
C GLU A 198 -2.22 11.71 15.38
N HIS A 199 -1.38 11.23 14.47
CA HIS A 199 -1.79 10.90 13.11
C HIS A 199 -2.83 9.78 13.09
N ASN A 200 -2.60 8.68 13.80
CA ASN A 200 -3.57 7.58 13.94
C ASN A 200 -4.90 8.07 14.54
N LYS A 201 -4.86 8.93 15.55
CA LYS A 201 -6.08 9.54 16.10
C LYS A 201 -6.85 10.35 15.05
N ALA A 202 -6.13 11.09 14.19
CA ALA A 202 -6.76 11.86 13.13
C ALA A 202 -7.41 10.94 12.08
N LEU A 203 -6.72 9.87 11.64
CA LEU A 203 -7.29 8.88 10.71
C LEU A 203 -8.49 8.17 11.33
N HIS A 204 -8.40 7.72 12.59
CA HIS A 204 -9.54 7.10 13.29
C HIS A 204 -10.73 8.05 13.49
N ALA A 205 -10.48 9.35 13.69
CA ALA A 205 -11.57 10.32 13.73
C ALA A 205 -12.28 10.44 12.36
N ARG A 206 -11.52 10.32 11.24
CA ARG A 206 -12.07 10.32 9.88
C ARG A 206 -12.85 9.04 9.59
N THR A 207 -12.27 7.86 9.89
CA THR A 207 -12.99 6.59 9.70
C THR A 207 -14.26 6.55 10.55
N LYS A 208 -14.20 7.01 11.80
CA LYS A 208 -15.38 7.09 12.66
C LYS A 208 -16.46 7.99 12.06
N LEU A 209 -16.10 9.20 11.60
CA LEU A 209 -17.06 10.13 10.98
C LEU A 209 -17.74 9.48 9.76
N LEU A 210 -16.97 8.88 8.86
CA LEU A 210 -17.48 8.25 7.65
C LEU A 210 -18.36 7.03 7.97
N ASN A 211 -17.97 6.24 8.99
CA ASN A 211 -18.75 5.11 9.48
C ASN A 211 -20.06 5.54 10.16
N ASP A 212 -20.05 6.65 10.92
CA ASP A 212 -21.27 7.20 11.54
C ASP A 212 -22.24 7.76 10.48
N LYS A 213 -21.72 8.38 9.42
CA LYS A 213 -22.50 8.98 8.32
C LYS A 213 -23.15 7.93 7.41
N ARG A 214 -22.53 6.75 7.23
CA ARG A 214 -23.08 5.65 6.41
C ARG A 214 -23.52 6.10 5.02
N TYR A 215 -22.71 6.90 4.32
CA TYR A 215 -22.99 7.31 2.96
C TYR A 215 -23.25 6.11 2.04
N SER A 216 -24.25 6.22 1.16
CA SER A 216 -24.51 5.18 0.15
C SER A 216 -23.54 5.23 -1.02
N ALA A 217 -22.98 6.42 -1.30
CA ALA A 217 -22.03 6.65 -2.37
C ALA A 217 -21.15 7.87 -2.08
N LEU A 218 -20.04 7.95 -2.81
CA LEU A 218 -19.19 9.13 -2.95
C LEU A 218 -19.31 9.68 -4.37
N ARG A 219 -19.28 11.00 -4.53
CA ARG A 219 -19.15 11.64 -5.83
C ARG A 219 -17.88 12.47 -5.89
N PHE A 220 -17.05 12.17 -6.86
CA PHE A 220 -15.79 12.87 -7.16
C PHE A 220 -16.03 13.80 -8.35
N VAL A 221 -15.70 15.07 -8.21
CA VAL A 221 -15.87 16.09 -9.26
C VAL A 221 -14.61 16.93 -9.39
N GLY A 222 -14.10 17.05 -10.61
CA GLY A 222 -12.95 17.88 -10.93
C GLY A 222 -12.50 17.73 -12.39
N PRO A 223 -11.32 18.24 -12.75
CA PRO A 223 -10.84 18.16 -14.14
C PRO A 223 -10.75 16.71 -14.62
N GLY A 224 -11.50 16.38 -15.68
CA GLY A 224 -11.53 15.04 -16.25
C GLY A 224 -12.22 13.98 -15.39
N THR A 225 -12.95 14.39 -14.33
CA THR A 225 -13.58 13.47 -13.38
C THR A 225 -14.98 13.95 -13.01
N ASP A 226 -15.96 13.10 -13.26
CA ASP A 226 -17.29 13.11 -12.63
C ASP A 226 -17.69 11.66 -12.42
N LEU A 227 -17.32 11.15 -11.22
CA LEU A 227 -17.44 9.74 -10.87
C LEU A 227 -18.28 9.58 -9.62
N THR A 228 -19.32 8.76 -9.69
CA THR A 228 -20.08 8.30 -8.53
C THR A 228 -19.67 6.87 -8.18
N VAL A 229 -19.19 6.68 -6.97
CA VAL A 229 -18.77 5.38 -6.40
C VAL A 229 -19.76 4.97 -5.33
N GLY A 230 -20.69 4.06 -5.64
CA GLY A 230 -21.57 3.44 -4.65
C GLY A 230 -20.75 2.53 -3.72
N LEU A 231 -21.02 2.62 -2.43
CA LEU A 231 -20.32 1.84 -1.40
C LEU A 231 -20.99 0.48 -1.19
N ALA A 232 -20.22 -0.53 -0.79
CA ALA A 232 -20.73 -1.86 -0.49
C ALA A 232 -21.76 -1.82 0.65
N ASP A 233 -22.67 -2.81 0.66
CA ASP A 233 -23.64 -2.91 1.74
C ASP A 233 -22.91 -3.26 3.05
N ASP A 234 -23.24 -2.55 4.11
CA ASP A 234 -22.54 -2.62 5.40
C ASP A 234 -21.02 -2.36 5.33
N HIS A 235 -20.58 -1.53 4.37
CA HIS A 235 -19.17 -1.11 4.31
C HIS A 235 -18.70 -0.49 5.63
N GLU A 236 -17.42 -0.67 5.91
CA GLU A 236 -16.71 -0.04 7.01
C GLU A 236 -15.46 0.66 6.48
N TRP A 237 -15.22 1.88 6.97
CA TRP A 237 -14.02 2.63 6.67
C TRP A 237 -12.91 2.21 7.61
N GLU A 238 -11.75 1.93 7.04
CA GLU A 238 -10.51 1.56 7.72
C GLU A 238 -9.44 2.63 7.47
N GLY A 239 -8.43 2.70 8.33
CA GLY A 239 -7.27 3.60 8.16
C GLY A 239 -6.50 3.77 9.45
N GLY A 240 -5.18 4.01 9.32
CA GLY A 240 -4.27 4.12 10.44
C GLY A 240 -3.98 2.78 11.14
N ALA A 241 -3.74 2.84 12.46
CA ALA A 241 -3.48 1.64 13.23
C ALA A 241 -4.70 0.73 13.31
N SER A 242 -4.50 -0.57 13.18
CA SER A 242 -5.54 -1.59 13.29
C SER A 242 -5.13 -2.65 14.31
N THR A 243 -6.11 -3.33 14.92
CA THR A 243 -5.85 -4.41 15.87
C THR A 243 -5.85 -5.75 15.15
N ALA A 244 -4.74 -6.45 15.17
CA ALA A 244 -4.66 -7.80 14.62
C ALA A 244 -5.43 -8.81 15.50
N LYS A 245 -5.79 -9.98 14.95
CA LYS A 245 -6.54 -11.03 15.69
C LYS A 245 -5.79 -11.54 16.92
N ASN A 246 -4.46 -11.42 16.96
CA ASN A 246 -3.66 -11.70 18.16
C ASN A 246 -3.77 -10.61 19.25
N GLY A 247 -4.61 -9.57 19.06
CA GLY A 247 -4.87 -8.49 19.99
C GLY A 247 -3.83 -7.34 19.97
N ILE A 248 -2.85 -7.39 19.10
CA ILE A 248 -1.78 -6.37 19.02
C ILE A 248 -2.19 -5.28 18.02
N VAL A 249 -2.06 -4.03 18.44
CA VAL A 249 -2.27 -2.85 17.58
C VAL A 249 -1.02 -2.59 16.77
N CYS A 250 -1.14 -2.46 15.46
CA CYS A 250 -0.03 -2.20 14.53
C CYS A 250 -0.46 -1.28 13.39
N ASN A 251 0.52 -0.64 12.75
CA ASN A 251 0.32 0.09 11.50
C ASN A 251 0.88 -0.77 10.35
N PRO A 252 0.04 -1.34 9.47
CA PRO A 252 0.50 -2.19 8.37
C PRO A 252 1.48 -1.51 7.42
N ASN A 253 1.33 -0.20 7.25
CA ASN A 253 2.14 0.60 6.35
C ASN A 253 2.79 1.79 7.08
N ILE A 254 4.10 1.96 6.88
CA ILE A 254 4.87 3.14 7.26
C ILE A 254 5.56 3.67 5.99
N PRO A 255 5.04 4.74 5.37
CA PRO A 255 3.93 5.61 5.79
C PRO A 255 2.53 5.08 5.43
N SER A 256 1.48 5.73 6.00
CA SER A 256 0.07 5.60 5.60
C SER A 256 -0.64 6.92 5.88
N GLU A 257 -1.42 7.41 4.92
CA GLU A 257 -2.13 8.72 4.98
C GLU A 257 -3.63 8.59 4.70
N GLU A 258 -4.07 7.40 4.38
CA GLU A 258 -5.38 7.12 3.83
C GLU A 258 -6.43 6.68 4.85
N VAL A 259 -7.70 6.92 4.48
CA VAL A 259 -8.84 6.15 4.96
C VAL A 259 -9.55 5.55 3.75
N PHE A 260 -9.90 4.28 3.80
CA PHE A 260 -10.38 3.53 2.64
C PHE A 260 -11.55 2.62 2.98
N THR A 261 -12.29 2.23 1.95
CA THR A 261 -13.41 1.28 2.08
C THR A 261 -13.67 0.53 0.77
N THR A 262 -14.59 -0.43 0.82
CA THR A 262 -14.97 -1.23 -0.34
C THR A 262 -16.12 -0.60 -1.13
N PRO A 263 -15.93 -0.30 -2.44
CA PRO A 263 -17.00 0.04 -3.37
C PRO A 263 -17.93 -1.15 -3.61
N HIS A 264 -19.16 -0.86 -3.99
CA HIS A 264 -20.07 -1.87 -4.51
C HIS A 264 -19.78 -2.14 -5.97
N LYS A 265 -19.41 -3.37 -6.33
CA LYS A 265 -18.97 -3.79 -7.67
C LYS A 265 -19.88 -3.41 -8.83
N ASN A 266 -21.18 -3.16 -8.58
CA ASN A 266 -22.17 -2.82 -9.61
C ASN A 266 -22.70 -1.39 -9.51
N ARG A 267 -22.24 -0.57 -8.54
CA ARG A 267 -22.80 0.77 -8.29
C ARG A 267 -21.77 1.88 -8.53
N VAL A 268 -20.97 1.75 -9.59
CA VAL A 268 -20.03 2.78 -10.02
C VAL A 268 -20.43 3.29 -11.39
N SER A 269 -20.51 4.62 -11.56
CA SER A 269 -20.89 5.25 -12.83
C SER A 269 -20.21 6.59 -13.02
N GLY A 270 -19.97 6.97 -14.27
CA GLY A 270 -19.31 8.20 -14.63
C GLY A 270 -17.94 7.98 -15.27
N HIS A 271 -17.12 9.02 -15.26
CA HIS A 271 -15.78 8.97 -15.83
C HIS A 271 -14.75 9.52 -14.88
N VAL A 272 -13.52 9.04 -15.00
CA VAL A 272 -12.39 9.48 -14.18
C VAL A 272 -11.09 9.40 -14.94
N THR A 273 -10.23 10.40 -14.72
CA THR A 273 -8.88 10.44 -15.27
C THR A 273 -7.86 10.39 -14.13
N SER A 274 -6.78 9.62 -14.31
CA SER A 274 -5.68 9.58 -13.34
C SER A 274 -5.01 10.95 -13.23
N THR A 275 -4.67 11.33 -12.01
CA THR A 275 -3.94 12.59 -11.72
C THR A 275 -2.44 12.41 -11.61
N LYS A 276 -2.00 11.16 -11.49
CA LYS A 276 -0.59 10.76 -11.45
C LYS A 276 -0.38 9.51 -12.33
N PRO A 277 0.82 9.29 -12.86
CA PRO A 277 1.16 8.05 -13.56
C PRO A 277 1.08 6.85 -12.62
N LEU A 278 0.69 5.70 -13.17
CA LEU A 278 0.73 4.41 -12.49
C LEU A 278 1.99 3.64 -12.90
N SER A 279 2.81 3.25 -11.93
CA SER A 279 3.91 2.32 -12.16
C SER A 279 3.43 0.89 -11.94
N TYR A 280 3.39 0.09 -12.99
CA TYR A 280 2.93 -1.29 -12.93
C TYR A 280 3.91 -2.23 -13.62
N GLN A 281 4.50 -3.15 -12.85
CA GLN A 281 5.47 -4.15 -13.33
C GLN A 281 6.58 -3.56 -14.21
N GLY A 282 7.14 -2.41 -13.82
CA GLY A 282 8.20 -1.71 -14.54
C GLY A 282 7.73 -0.91 -15.77
N THR A 283 6.44 -0.85 -16.03
CA THR A 283 5.85 -0.01 -17.08
C THR A 283 5.11 1.16 -16.47
N LEU A 284 5.35 2.36 -16.99
CA LEU A 284 4.62 3.56 -16.63
C LEU A 284 3.37 3.69 -17.49
N ILE A 285 2.19 3.73 -16.87
CA ILE A 285 0.91 3.97 -17.51
C ILE A 285 0.49 5.41 -17.20
N GLU A 286 0.35 6.24 -18.23
CA GLU A 286 0.13 7.68 -18.06
C GLU A 286 -1.21 8.12 -18.64
N ASP A 287 -1.86 9.09 -17.96
CA ASP A 287 -3.12 9.70 -18.37
C ASP A 287 -4.20 8.63 -18.63
N ILE A 288 -4.38 7.78 -17.61
CA ILE A 288 -5.45 6.77 -17.63
C ILE A 288 -6.79 7.51 -17.59
N SER A 289 -7.68 7.18 -18.51
CA SER A 289 -9.06 7.66 -18.52
C SER A 289 -10.00 6.48 -18.72
N VAL A 290 -10.95 6.33 -17.80
CA VAL A 290 -11.93 5.24 -17.85
C VAL A 290 -13.35 5.77 -17.65
N ARG A 291 -14.31 5.03 -18.22
CA ARG A 291 -15.73 5.26 -18.02
C ARG A 291 -16.40 4.01 -17.45
N PHE A 292 -17.15 4.22 -16.38
CA PHE A 292 -17.89 3.18 -15.68
C PHE A 292 -19.37 3.22 -16.02
N GLU A 293 -19.96 2.04 -16.26
CA GLU A 293 -21.40 1.81 -16.30
C GLU A 293 -21.72 0.59 -15.44
N GLU A 294 -22.68 0.70 -14.54
CA GLU A 294 -23.11 -0.38 -13.64
C GLU A 294 -21.92 -1.09 -12.96
N GLY A 295 -20.94 -0.31 -12.51
CA GLY A 295 -19.74 -0.78 -11.83
C GLY A 295 -18.64 -1.36 -12.74
N ARG A 296 -18.89 -1.48 -14.05
CA ARG A 296 -17.93 -2.04 -15.00
C ARG A 296 -17.26 -0.95 -15.83
N ILE A 297 -15.96 -1.04 -16.05
CA ILE A 297 -15.25 -0.25 -17.04
C ILE A 297 -15.69 -0.70 -18.43
N VAL A 298 -16.34 0.21 -19.16
CA VAL A 298 -16.82 0.01 -20.53
C VAL A 298 -15.94 0.68 -21.57
N ASP A 299 -15.15 1.68 -21.16
CA ASP A 299 -14.16 2.36 -21.97
C ASP A 299 -12.91 2.67 -21.16
N ALA A 300 -11.73 2.45 -21.74
CA ALA A 300 -10.46 2.67 -21.08
C ALA A 300 -9.39 3.08 -22.09
N THR A 301 -8.70 4.16 -21.80
CA THR A 301 -7.59 4.67 -22.58
C THR A 301 -6.43 5.07 -21.69
N ALA A 302 -5.22 5.10 -22.23
CA ALA A 302 -4.05 5.70 -21.60
C ALA A 302 -3.18 6.31 -22.71
N ARG A 303 -2.55 7.45 -22.44
CA ARG A 303 -1.63 8.08 -23.39
C ARG A 303 -0.38 7.24 -23.60
N LYS A 304 0.10 6.58 -22.52
CA LYS A 304 1.22 5.64 -22.57
C LYS A 304 0.87 4.39 -21.79
N GLY A 305 1.33 3.22 -22.22
CA GLY A 305 1.07 1.94 -21.56
C GLY A 305 -0.35 1.40 -21.74
N SER A 306 -1.08 1.84 -22.79
CA SER A 306 -2.46 1.42 -23.06
C SER A 306 -2.60 -0.08 -23.29
N ASP A 307 -1.60 -0.73 -23.89
CA ASP A 307 -1.54 -2.18 -24.08
C ASP A 307 -1.41 -2.93 -22.77
N VAL A 308 -0.66 -2.38 -21.81
CA VAL A 308 -0.53 -2.94 -20.45
C VAL A 308 -1.83 -2.77 -19.69
N LEU A 309 -2.46 -1.58 -19.76
CA LEU A 309 -3.77 -1.34 -19.15
C LEU A 309 -4.81 -2.32 -19.69
N SER A 310 -4.86 -2.55 -20.99
CA SER A 310 -5.79 -3.52 -21.61
C SER A 310 -5.58 -4.93 -21.05
N LYS A 311 -4.33 -5.40 -20.95
CA LYS A 311 -4.01 -6.72 -20.39
C LYS A 311 -4.40 -6.85 -18.91
N VAL A 312 -4.22 -5.79 -18.14
CA VAL A 312 -4.66 -5.72 -16.74
C VAL A 312 -6.18 -5.89 -16.66
N LEU A 313 -6.93 -5.14 -17.47
CA LEU A 313 -8.39 -5.19 -17.51
C LEU A 313 -8.95 -6.53 -18.04
N ASP A 314 -8.15 -7.30 -18.76
CA ASP A 314 -8.53 -8.60 -19.32
C ASP A 314 -8.05 -9.78 -18.45
N THR A 315 -7.52 -9.52 -17.26
CA THR A 315 -7.04 -10.56 -16.34
C THR A 315 -8.16 -11.49 -15.88
N ASP A 316 -9.27 -10.92 -15.46
CA ASP A 316 -10.51 -11.62 -15.11
C ASP A 316 -11.71 -10.66 -15.14
N GLU A 317 -12.93 -11.16 -14.85
CA GLU A 317 -14.16 -10.35 -14.86
C GLU A 317 -14.12 -9.22 -13.79
N GLY A 318 -13.49 -9.47 -12.63
CA GLY A 318 -13.36 -8.51 -11.54
C GLY A 318 -12.33 -7.41 -11.83
N ALA A 319 -11.39 -7.63 -12.73
CA ALA A 319 -10.35 -6.66 -13.07
C ALA A 319 -10.91 -5.34 -13.68
N ARG A 320 -12.14 -5.38 -14.24
CA ARG A 320 -12.85 -4.21 -14.77
C ARG A 320 -13.75 -3.53 -13.74
N ARG A 321 -13.66 -3.88 -12.47
CA ARG A 321 -14.49 -3.35 -11.38
C ARG A 321 -13.61 -2.86 -10.25
N LEU A 322 -14.15 -1.98 -9.41
CA LEU A 322 -13.42 -1.46 -8.26
C LEU A 322 -13.43 -2.44 -7.09
N GLY A 323 -12.31 -2.53 -6.39
CA GLY A 323 -12.12 -3.20 -5.11
C GLY A 323 -11.93 -2.24 -3.94
N GLU A 324 -11.47 -1.02 -4.23
CA GLU A 324 -11.20 -0.02 -3.19
C GLU A 324 -11.53 1.39 -3.66
N VAL A 325 -11.87 2.24 -2.69
CA VAL A 325 -11.88 3.70 -2.78
C VAL A 325 -11.25 4.28 -1.53
N ALA A 326 -10.25 5.15 -1.71
CA ALA A 326 -9.47 5.72 -0.63
C ALA A 326 -9.43 7.26 -0.68
N LEU A 327 -9.43 7.88 0.49
CA LEU A 327 -9.39 9.32 0.66
C LEU A 327 -8.08 9.73 1.35
N VAL A 328 -7.31 10.55 0.66
CA VAL A 328 -6.00 11.07 1.09
C VAL A 328 -5.99 12.58 0.85
N PRO A 329 -5.66 13.42 1.84
CA PRO A 329 -5.61 14.87 1.63
C PRO A 329 -4.40 15.29 0.76
N ASP A 330 -4.57 16.32 -0.07
CA ASP A 330 -3.49 16.88 -0.92
C ASP A 330 -2.32 17.43 -0.08
N SER A 331 -2.57 17.78 1.18
CA SER A 331 -1.56 18.19 2.16
C SER A 331 -0.77 17.03 2.78
N SER A 332 -0.98 15.77 2.36
CA SER A 332 -0.18 14.65 2.85
C SER A 332 1.31 14.89 2.59
N PRO A 333 2.24 14.42 3.45
CA PRO A 333 3.68 14.61 3.23
C PRO A 333 4.16 14.06 1.89
N ILE A 334 3.52 12.99 1.42
CA ILE A 334 3.84 12.34 0.14
C ILE A 334 3.36 13.19 -1.02
N SER A 335 2.10 13.68 -0.99
CA SER A 335 1.59 14.61 -2.00
C SER A 335 2.42 15.88 -2.08
N ALA A 336 2.72 16.48 -0.91
CA ALA A 336 3.49 17.71 -0.80
C ALA A 336 4.94 17.58 -1.33
N SER A 337 5.49 16.36 -1.41
CA SER A 337 6.81 16.11 -2.02
C SER A 337 6.83 16.36 -3.53
N GLY A 338 5.67 16.22 -4.19
CA GLY A 338 5.56 16.32 -5.64
C GLY A 338 6.22 15.17 -6.41
N LEU A 339 6.71 14.13 -5.71
CA LEU A 339 7.43 13.01 -6.29
C LEU A 339 6.48 11.91 -6.78
N LEU A 340 6.91 11.21 -7.81
CA LEU A 340 6.42 9.86 -8.16
C LEU A 340 7.48 8.87 -7.66
N PHE A 341 7.09 8.00 -6.73
CA PHE A 341 8.04 7.11 -6.07
C PHE A 341 8.26 5.81 -6.83
N TYR A 342 7.42 5.45 -7.80
CA TYR A 342 7.42 4.12 -8.44
C TYR A 342 7.30 2.98 -7.43
N ASN A 343 6.62 3.24 -6.33
CA ASN A 343 6.39 2.31 -5.24
C ASN A 343 4.97 2.54 -4.70
N THR A 344 4.13 1.51 -4.77
CA THR A 344 2.71 1.58 -4.41
C THR A 344 2.50 2.09 -2.99
N LEU A 345 3.31 1.64 -2.02
CA LEU A 345 3.23 2.10 -0.63
C LEU A 345 3.27 3.63 -0.48
N PHE A 346 4.01 4.34 -1.35
CA PHE A 346 4.07 5.79 -1.34
C PHE A 346 3.05 6.41 -2.30
N ASP A 347 2.98 5.90 -3.52
CA ASP A 347 2.22 6.55 -4.58
C ASP A 347 0.70 6.52 -4.29
N GLU A 348 0.16 5.44 -3.68
CA GLU A 348 -1.23 5.38 -3.22
C GLU A 348 -1.52 6.43 -2.13
N ASN A 349 -0.57 6.68 -1.25
CA ASN A 349 -0.68 7.68 -0.17
C ASN A 349 -0.41 9.13 -0.62
N ALA A 350 -0.19 9.35 -1.92
CA ALA A 350 0.02 10.68 -2.49
C ALA A 350 -1.29 11.39 -2.88
N ALA A 351 -2.42 10.70 -3.01
CA ALA A 351 -3.70 11.29 -3.41
C ALA A 351 -4.87 10.32 -3.12
N CYS A 352 -6.11 10.83 -3.12
CA CYS A 352 -7.26 9.96 -3.21
C CYS A 352 -7.10 9.01 -4.40
N HIS A 353 -7.42 7.74 -4.21
CA HIS A 353 -7.23 6.72 -5.23
C HIS A 353 -8.38 5.73 -5.27
N ILE A 354 -8.42 4.95 -6.34
CA ILE A 354 -9.30 3.80 -6.52
C ILE A 354 -8.44 2.60 -6.90
N ALA A 355 -8.82 1.41 -6.43
CA ALA A 355 -8.19 0.19 -6.87
C ALA A 355 -9.09 -0.61 -7.81
N LEU A 356 -8.49 -1.09 -8.90
CA LEU A 356 -9.11 -2.12 -9.73
C LEU A 356 -8.96 -3.47 -9.06
N GLY A 357 -10.01 -4.27 -9.09
CA GLY A 357 -9.93 -5.69 -8.76
C GLY A 357 -10.42 -6.07 -7.37
N GLN A 358 -9.60 -6.79 -6.62
CA GLN A 358 -9.97 -7.45 -5.36
C GLN A 358 -10.36 -6.45 -4.27
N ALA A 359 -11.50 -6.69 -3.61
CA ALA A 359 -11.95 -5.93 -2.44
C ALA A 359 -11.41 -6.55 -1.13
N TYR A 360 -11.25 -5.71 -0.10
CA TYR A 360 -10.87 -6.15 1.23
C TYR A 360 -12.08 -6.52 2.07
N ALA A 361 -12.13 -7.77 2.55
CA ALA A 361 -13.22 -8.30 3.38
C ALA A 361 -13.40 -7.49 4.68
N LYS A 362 -12.31 -7.04 5.30
CA LYS A 362 -12.33 -6.22 6.53
C LYS A 362 -13.08 -4.89 6.40
N CYS A 363 -13.22 -4.38 5.17
CA CYS A 363 -14.00 -3.17 4.89
C CYS A 363 -15.52 -3.45 4.75
N ILE A 364 -15.98 -4.61 5.17
CA ILE A 364 -17.41 -4.96 5.30
C ILE A 364 -17.62 -5.49 6.71
N ARG A 365 -18.67 -5.04 7.40
CA ARG A 365 -18.97 -5.44 8.76
C ARG A 365 -19.11 -6.96 8.88
N GLY A 366 -18.23 -7.57 9.70
CA GLY A 366 -18.15 -9.02 9.86
C GLY A 366 -17.58 -9.77 8.67
N GLY A 367 -17.03 -9.08 7.67
CA GLY A 367 -16.53 -9.65 6.43
C GLY A 367 -15.40 -10.67 6.61
N ASP A 368 -14.58 -10.53 7.65
CA ASP A 368 -13.48 -11.46 7.95
C ASP A 368 -13.94 -12.91 8.21
N THR A 369 -15.23 -13.10 8.51
CA THR A 369 -15.84 -14.41 8.78
C THR A 369 -16.84 -14.84 7.71
N MET A 370 -17.05 -14.00 6.67
CA MET A 370 -18.00 -14.27 5.59
C MET A 370 -17.42 -15.18 4.52
N SER A 371 -18.30 -15.95 3.87
CA SER A 371 -17.94 -16.64 2.64
C SER A 371 -17.72 -15.66 1.48
N GLN A 372 -17.06 -16.09 0.41
CA GLN A 372 -16.90 -15.28 -0.79
C GLN A 372 -18.24 -14.94 -1.45
N GLU A 373 -19.23 -15.83 -1.35
CA GLU A 373 -20.60 -15.62 -1.83
C GLU A 373 -21.31 -14.52 -1.01
N ASP A 374 -21.16 -14.53 0.30
CA ASP A 374 -21.74 -13.52 1.20
C ASP A 374 -21.11 -12.15 0.96
N LEU A 375 -19.77 -12.08 0.83
CA LEU A 375 -19.06 -10.85 0.48
C LEU A 375 -19.54 -10.31 -0.88
N ALA A 376 -19.67 -11.18 -1.88
CA ALA A 376 -20.16 -10.80 -3.21
C ALA A 376 -21.62 -10.32 -3.19
N ALA A 377 -22.46 -10.86 -2.31
CA ALA A 377 -23.84 -10.42 -2.09
C ALA A 377 -23.91 -9.02 -1.45
N ARG A 378 -22.92 -8.63 -0.64
CA ARG A 378 -22.74 -7.27 -0.10
C ARG A 378 -22.12 -6.28 -1.08
N GLY A 379 -21.78 -6.74 -2.27
CA GLY A 379 -21.20 -5.92 -3.33
C GLY A 379 -19.69 -5.94 -3.43
N ALA A 380 -18.98 -6.70 -2.60
CA ALA A 380 -17.54 -6.84 -2.73
C ALA A 380 -17.15 -7.45 -4.09
N ASN A 381 -16.11 -6.93 -4.69
CA ASN A 381 -15.56 -7.46 -5.92
C ASN A 381 -14.51 -8.53 -5.63
N LYS A 382 -14.42 -9.52 -6.52
CA LYS A 382 -13.40 -10.58 -6.50
C LYS A 382 -12.60 -10.55 -7.76
N SER A 383 -11.26 -10.56 -7.63
CA SER A 383 -10.33 -10.57 -8.74
C SER A 383 -8.98 -11.18 -8.33
N LEU A 384 -8.17 -11.50 -9.33
CA LEU A 384 -6.77 -11.91 -9.16
C LEU A 384 -5.81 -10.73 -9.05
N ILE A 385 -6.30 -9.50 -9.25
CA ILE A 385 -5.51 -8.27 -9.15
C ILE A 385 -6.07 -7.35 -8.08
N HIS A 386 -5.21 -6.47 -7.56
CA HIS A 386 -5.54 -5.27 -6.80
C HIS A 386 -4.54 -4.21 -7.22
N ILE A 387 -4.98 -3.14 -7.86
CA ILE A 387 -4.10 -2.14 -8.47
C ILE A 387 -4.66 -0.75 -8.21
N ASP A 388 -3.94 -0.01 -7.36
CA ASP A 388 -4.26 1.35 -6.96
C ASP A 388 -3.76 2.34 -8.01
N TRP A 389 -4.57 3.35 -8.30
CA TRP A 389 -4.18 4.47 -9.13
C TRP A 389 -4.85 5.78 -8.70
N MET A 390 -4.08 6.84 -8.71
CA MET A 390 -4.41 8.12 -8.11
C MET A 390 -5.35 8.93 -8.99
N ILE A 391 -6.44 9.40 -8.36
CA ILE A 391 -7.47 10.24 -8.99
C ILE A 391 -7.65 11.58 -8.26
N GLY A 392 -7.06 11.71 -7.06
CA GLY A 392 -7.14 12.92 -6.24
C GLY A 392 -6.17 14.02 -6.67
N SER A 393 -6.51 15.25 -6.37
CA SER A 393 -5.65 16.44 -6.49
C SER A 393 -6.32 17.61 -5.76
N ARG A 394 -5.60 18.74 -5.63
CA ARG A 394 -6.16 20.02 -5.13
C ARG A 394 -7.35 20.57 -5.92
N HIS A 395 -7.74 19.95 -7.02
CA HIS A 395 -8.85 20.38 -7.87
C HIS A 395 -10.03 19.40 -7.82
N ILE A 396 -9.97 18.40 -6.96
CA ILE A 396 -11.04 17.41 -6.79
C ILE A 396 -11.85 17.76 -5.52
N ASP A 397 -13.16 17.88 -5.70
CA ASP A 397 -14.14 17.91 -4.63
C ASP A 397 -14.78 16.53 -4.46
N ILE A 398 -15.08 16.14 -3.22
CA ILE A 398 -15.72 14.87 -2.91
C ILE A 398 -16.92 15.13 -2.01
N ASP A 399 -18.08 14.63 -2.45
CA ASP A 399 -19.32 14.65 -1.70
C ASP A 399 -19.71 13.24 -1.24
N GLY A 400 -20.24 13.14 -0.04
CA GLY A 400 -20.95 11.97 0.46
C GLY A 400 -22.42 12.05 0.12
N ILE A 401 -23.01 10.98 -0.41
CA ILE A 401 -24.44 10.88 -0.73
C ILE A 401 -25.09 9.97 0.32
N GLY A 402 -26.00 10.51 1.11
CA GLY A 402 -26.75 9.77 2.12
C GLY A 402 -27.73 8.75 1.52
N GLN A 403 -28.27 7.86 2.35
CA GLN A 403 -29.31 6.91 1.96
C GLN A 403 -30.60 7.59 1.48
N ASP A 404 -30.88 8.80 1.99
CA ASP A 404 -32.00 9.66 1.63
C ASP A 404 -31.72 10.55 0.40
N GLY A 405 -30.54 10.45 -0.19
CA GLY A 405 -30.07 11.27 -1.29
C GLY A 405 -29.53 12.64 -0.88
N ALA A 406 -29.42 12.94 0.42
CA ALA A 406 -28.76 14.17 0.89
C ALA A 406 -27.28 14.16 0.50
N VAL A 407 -26.78 15.33 0.11
CA VAL A 407 -25.40 15.51 -0.32
C VAL A 407 -24.66 16.37 0.69
N GLU A 408 -23.55 15.87 1.21
CA GLU A 408 -22.70 16.57 2.18
C GLU A 408 -21.24 16.61 1.70
N PRO A 409 -20.51 17.73 1.90
CA PRO A 409 -19.11 17.81 1.53
C PRO A 409 -18.26 16.92 2.45
N ILE A 410 -17.38 16.10 1.84
CA ILE A 410 -16.35 15.33 2.54
C ILE A 410 -14.99 15.98 2.33
N MET A 411 -14.67 16.33 1.07
CA MET A 411 -13.44 17.03 0.72
C MET A 411 -13.72 18.18 -0.23
N ARG A 412 -12.96 19.27 -0.08
CA ARG A 412 -12.96 20.42 -0.96
C ARG A 412 -11.54 20.80 -1.32
N GLN A 413 -11.30 21.01 -2.62
CA GLN A 413 -9.98 21.35 -3.13
C GLN A 413 -8.89 20.36 -2.63
N GLY A 414 -9.22 19.07 -2.60
CA GLY A 414 -8.33 18.02 -2.14
C GLY A 414 -8.11 17.92 -0.63
N GLU A 415 -8.77 18.77 0.19
CA GLU A 415 -8.64 18.78 1.65
C GLU A 415 -9.95 18.40 2.36
N TRP A 416 -9.84 17.87 3.56
CA TRP A 416 -11.01 17.55 4.40
C TRP A 416 -11.84 18.80 4.68
N ALA A 417 -13.15 18.73 4.44
CA ALA A 417 -14.13 19.82 4.65
C ALA A 417 -14.45 20.05 6.12
#